data_661fb2259e74016c4de18dcb4ae41f5a
#
_entry.id   661fb2259e74016c4de18dcb4ae41f5a
#
_cell.length_a   1.000
_cell.length_b   1.000
_cell.length_c   1.000
_cell.angle_alpha   90.00
_cell.angle_beta   90.00
_cell.angle_gamma   90.00
#
_symmetry.space_group_name_H-M   'P 1'
#
loop_
_entity.id
_entity.type
_entity.pdbx_description
1 polymer ?
#
loop_
_entity_poly.entity_id
_entity_poly.type
_entity_poly.pdbx_seq_one_letter_code
_entity_poly.pdbx_strand_id
1 'polypeptide(L)'
;AKYADERRTDIDMTAIEYIEDESLIPEENVMLALTSKGYIKRTTADTFKSQNRGGVGVKGMSTNDEDFVEYLLNLSTHDYIMIFTNKGKVYRLKGYEIPEFSRQSKGLPIVNVLPVEKDEKISSIIKLNVENKEKYLILATKQGLIKRTNLEEFENIRATGKICIKLKENDELIGVKKTNGESNILLASSEGRMNVFDENEIRVMGRTASGVKGINLGSAK
;
A
#
# COMPACT_ATOMS: atom_id res chain seq x y z
N ALA A 1 -22.55 -50.60 3.90
CA ALA A 1 -21.27 -50.78 3.20
C ALA A 1 -20.30 -51.52 4.09
N LYS A 2 -19.55 -52.51 3.55
CA LYS A 2 -18.68 -53.44 4.29
C LYS A 2 -17.50 -52.76 5.03
N TYR A 3 -17.29 -51.47 4.82
CA TYR A 3 -16.20 -50.69 5.39
C TYR A 3 -16.67 -49.30 5.89
N ALA A 4 -17.96 -49.16 6.19
CA ALA A 4 -18.46 -47.92 6.79
C ALA A 4 -18.10 -47.97 8.29
N ASP A 5 -17.33 -46.99 8.71
CA ASP A 5 -17.01 -46.72 10.11
C ASP A 5 -17.80 -45.50 10.57
N GLU A 6 -18.14 -45.41 11.85
CA GLU A 6 -18.79 -44.24 12.41
C GLU A 6 -17.81 -43.05 12.38
N ARG A 7 -18.36 -41.87 12.17
CA ARG A 7 -17.56 -40.62 12.15
C ARG A 7 -16.91 -40.44 13.54
N ARG A 8 -15.58 -40.33 13.54
CA ARG A 8 -14.80 -40.15 14.78
C ARG A 8 -14.61 -38.68 15.16
N THR A 9 -15.13 -37.76 14.33
CA THR A 9 -15.07 -36.31 14.58
C THR A 9 -16.46 -35.78 14.82
N ASP A 10 -16.66 -35.10 15.95
CA ASP A 10 -17.87 -34.36 16.25
C ASP A 10 -17.80 -32.95 15.55
N ILE A 11 -18.99 -32.47 15.16
CA ILE A 11 -19.13 -31.10 14.73
C ILE A 11 -19.53 -30.29 15.95
N ASP A 12 -18.61 -29.50 16.47
CA ASP A 12 -18.91 -28.56 17.54
C ASP A 12 -19.74 -27.38 16.96
N MET A 13 -21.05 -27.47 17.18
CA MET A 13 -22.01 -26.43 16.75
C MET A 13 -21.96 -25.21 17.67
N THR A 14 -21.18 -25.25 18.76
CA THR A 14 -20.92 -24.13 19.66
C THR A 14 -19.61 -23.44 19.33
N ALA A 15 -18.88 -23.94 18.31
CA ALA A 15 -17.71 -23.23 17.80
C ALA A 15 -18.18 -21.83 17.41
N ILE A 16 -17.82 -20.89 18.25
CA ILE A 16 -18.00 -19.47 18.02
C ILE A 16 -17.43 -19.19 16.64
N GLU A 17 -18.23 -18.61 15.74
CA GLU A 17 -17.69 -17.98 14.55
C GLU A 17 -16.44 -17.24 14.97
N TYR A 18 -15.33 -17.50 14.29
CA TYR A 18 -14.09 -16.79 14.52
C TYR A 18 -14.38 -15.31 14.30
N ILE A 19 -14.82 -14.66 15.36
CA ILE A 19 -14.77 -13.21 15.43
C ILE A 19 -13.28 -12.97 15.51
N GLU A 20 -12.70 -12.48 14.42
CA GLU A 20 -11.40 -11.79 14.47
C GLU A 20 -11.65 -10.54 15.33
N ASP A 21 -11.72 -10.75 16.63
CA ASP A 21 -11.84 -9.67 17.56
C ASP A 21 -10.49 -8.96 17.56
N GLU A 22 -10.42 -7.86 16.83
CA GLU A 22 -9.23 -7.01 16.74
C GLU A 22 -8.69 -6.66 18.14
N SER A 23 -9.56 -6.71 19.15
CA SER A 23 -9.20 -6.47 20.55
C SER A 23 -8.27 -7.54 21.13
N LEU A 24 -8.24 -8.75 20.55
CA LEU A 24 -7.31 -9.81 20.95
C LEU A 24 -5.92 -9.66 20.34
N ILE A 25 -5.77 -8.79 19.34
CA ILE A 25 -4.49 -8.53 18.68
C ILE A 25 -3.80 -7.38 19.40
N PRO A 26 -2.58 -7.57 19.94
CA PRO A 26 -1.88 -6.50 20.64
C PRO A 26 -1.60 -5.32 19.70
N GLU A 27 -1.86 -4.12 20.18
CA GLU A 27 -1.49 -2.90 19.50
C GLU A 27 -0.01 -2.62 19.70
N GLU A 28 0.79 -2.76 18.66
CA GLU A 28 2.24 -2.60 18.69
C GLU A 28 2.70 -1.68 17.56
N ASN A 29 3.76 -0.92 17.84
CA ASN A 29 4.46 -0.18 16.79
C ASN A 29 5.34 -1.12 15.98
N VAL A 30 5.12 -1.13 14.68
CA VAL A 30 5.84 -2.00 13.75
C VAL A 30 6.41 -1.21 12.57
N MET A 31 7.52 -1.70 12.05
CA MET A 31 8.12 -1.23 10.81
C MET A 31 7.70 -2.16 9.67
N LEU A 32 7.01 -1.62 8.70
CA LEU A 32 6.69 -2.30 7.44
C LEU A 32 7.79 -1.98 6.43
N ALA A 33 8.34 -3.01 5.81
CA ALA A 33 9.29 -2.89 4.71
C ALA A 33 8.75 -3.60 3.46
N LEU A 34 8.85 -2.93 2.31
CA LEU A 34 8.58 -3.51 1.00
C LEU A 34 9.78 -3.26 0.09
N THR A 35 10.21 -4.29 -0.63
CA THR A 35 11.28 -4.19 -1.61
C THR A 35 10.76 -3.93 -3.03
N SER A 36 11.66 -3.45 -3.91
CA SER A 36 11.37 -3.21 -5.33
C SER A 36 10.93 -4.47 -6.08
N LYS A 37 11.37 -5.64 -5.63
CA LYS A 37 10.94 -6.95 -6.18
C LYS A 37 9.68 -7.51 -5.51
N GLY A 38 9.03 -6.75 -4.63
CA GLY A 38 7.74 -7.09 -4.04
C GLY A 38 7.80 -8.03 -2.83
N TYR A 39 8.89 -8.03 -2.06
CA TYR A 39 8.94 -8.73 -0.76
C TYR A 39 8.48 -7.80 0.34
N ILE A 40 7.50 -8.24 1.10
CA ILE A 40 6.90 -7.48 2.21
C ILE A 40 7.09 -8.18 3.54
N LYS A 41 7.29 -7.41 4.60
CA LYS A 41 7.28 -7.88 5.98
C LYS A 41 6.93 -6.78 6.96
N ARG A 42 6.49 -7.15 8.14
CA ARG A 42 6.52 -6.29 9.33
C ARG A 42 7.55 -6.80 10.33
N THR A 43 8.08 -5.90 11.12
CA THR A 43 9.03 -6.18 12.21
C THR A 43 8.71 -5.24 13.36
N THR A 44 8.80 -5.70 14.61
CA THR A 44 8.60 -4.81 15.78
C THR A 44 9.58 -3.64 15.75
N ALA A 45 9.07 -2.43 16.04
CA ALA A 45 9.87 -1.20 15.98
C ALA A 45 11.06 -1.23 16.96
N ASP A 46 10.94 -1.93 18.09
CA ASP A 46 11.97 -2.06 19.13
C ASP A 46 13.26 -2.73 18.64
N THR A 47 13.20 -3.45 17.50
CA THR A 47 14.38 -4.03 16.87
C THR A 47 15.31 -3.00 16.23
N PHE A 48 14.83 -1.76 16.04
CA PHE A 48 15.57 -0.63 15.46
C PHE A 48 15.96 0.36 16.57
N LYS A 49 16.97 0.00 17.36
CA LYS A 49 17.47 0.88 18.42
C LYS A 49 18.20 2.08 17.85
N SER A 50 17.99 3.24 18.46
CA SER A 50 18.77 4.45 18.17
C SER A 50 20.25 4.20 18.40
N GLN A 51 21.08 4.64 17.48
CA GLN A 51 22.53 4.53 17.57
C GLN A 51 23.17 5.90 17.84
N ASN A 52 24.22 5.91 18.67
CA ASN A 52 25.01 7.10 18.93
C ASN A 52 25.96 7.41 17.76
N ARG A 53 26.65 8.59 17.83
CA ARG A 53 27.71 8.95 16.88
C ARG A 53 28.73 7.82 16.73
N GLY A 54 29.06 7.45 15.49
CA GLY A 54 30.00 6.35 15.19
C GLY A 54 29.35 4.97 15.08
N GLY A 55 28.04 4.86 15.23
CA GLY A 55 27.30 3.62 14.96
C GLY A 55 27.36 3.23 13.48
N VAL A 56 27.54 1.93 13.21
CA VAL A 56 27.71 1.38 11.84
C VAL A 56 26.37 1.28 11.07
N GLY A 57 25.26 1.64 11.70
CA GLY A 57 23.91 1.41 11.13
C GLY A 57 23.44 -0.03 11.33
N VAL A 58 22.19 -0.28 11.01
CA VAL A 58 21.55 -1.58 11.21
C VAL A 58 20.88 -2.02 9.91
N LYS A 59 21.23 -3.21 9.43
CA LYS A 59 20.56 -3.78 8.24
C LYS A 59 19.13 -4.14 8.58
N GLY A 60 18.17 -3.48 7.92
CA GLY A 60 16.74 -3.65 8.19
C GLY A 60 16.11 -4.86 7.50
N MET A 61 16.71 -5.37 6.42
CA MET A 61 16.17 -6.47 5.63
C MET A 61 17.30 -7.13 4.83
N SER A 62 17.25 -8.44 4.67
CA SER A 62 18.05 -9.12 3.65
C SER A 62 17.33 -9.02 2.31
N THR A 63 18.05 -8.58 1.30
CA THR A 63 17.55 -8.48 -0.08
C THR A 63 18.32 -9.43 -0.98
N ASN A 64 17.71 -9.85 -2.09
CA ASN A 64 18.43 -10.54 -3.15
C ASN A 64 19.36 -9.57 -3.89
N ASP A 65 20.20 -10.12 -4.78
CA ASP A 65 20.97 -9.33 -5.72
C ASP A 65 20.02 -8.45 -6.56
N GLU A 66 20.38 -7.18 -6.74
CA GLU A 66 19.60 -6.17 -7.46
C GLU A 66 18.20 -5.85 -6.85
N ASP A 67 17.96 -6.18 -5.57
CA ASP A 67 16.76 -5.80 -4.84
C ASP A 67 17.09 -4.80 -3.73
N PHE A 68 16.21 -3.85 -3.46
CA PHE A 68 16.40 -2.84 -2.42
C PHE A 68 15.08 -2.52 -1.73
N VAL A 69 15.15 -2.01 -0.52
CA VAL A 69 13.95 -1.55 0.21
C VAL A 69 13.46 -0.26 -0.43
N GLU A 70 12.27 -0.30 -0.99
CA GLU A 70 11.63 0.84 -1.67
C GLU A 70 10.73 1.62 -0.70
N TYR A 71 10.00 0.90 0.15
CA TYR A 71 9.12 1.51 1.16
C TYR A 71 9.49 1.03 2.55
N LEU A 72 9.59 2.00 3.47
CA LEU A 72 9.75 1.76 4.89
C LEU A 72 8.78 2.65 5.65
N LEU A 73 7.82 2.05 6.36
CA LEU A 73 6.75 2.75 7.05
C LEU A 73 6.69 2.35 8.51
N ASN A 74 6.53 3.33 9.40
CA ASN A 74 6.21 3.09 10.80
C ASN A 74 4.68 3.19 10.99
N LEU A 75 4.09 2.15 11.57
CA LEU A 75 2.64 2.06 11.78
C LEU A 75 2.31 1.22 13.02
N SER A 76 1.08 1.36 13.54
CA SER A 76 0.52 0.42 14.49
C SER A 76 0.04 -0.84 13.79
N THR A 77 0.05 -1.99 14.47
CA THR A 77 -0.60 -3.23 14.00
C THR A 77 -2.06 -2.99 13.61
N HIS A 78 -2.76 -2.06 14.29
CA HIS A 78 -4.16 -1.72 14.04
C HIS A 78 -4.38 -0.65 12.96
N ASP A 79 -3.32 -0.01 12.46
CA ASP A 79 -3.44 0.95 11.37
C ASP A 79 -3.86 0.28 10.06
N TYR A 80 -4.66 0.97 9.28
CA TYR A 80 -4.93 0.59 7.90
C TYR A 80 -3.84 1.10 6.97
N ILE A 81 -3.48 0.27 6.01
CA ILE A 81 -2.61 0.62 4.89
C ILE A 81 -3.34 0.42 3.58
N MET A 82 -3.15 1.36 2.68
CA MET A 82 -3.58 1.24 1.29
C MET A 82 -2.37 0.97 0.40
N ILE A 83 -2.46 -0.06 -0.41
CA ILE A 83 -1.43 -0.49 -1.35
C ILE A 83 -1.97 -0.28 -2.76
N PHE A 84 -1.32 0.61 -3.51
CA PHE A 84 -1.70 0.97 -4.88
C PHE A 84 -0.79 0.28 -5.87
N THR A 85 -1.34 -0.12 -7.01
CA THR A 85 -0.60 -0.82 -8.04
C THR A 85 -0.53 -0.01 -9.34
N ASN A 86 0.46 -0.31 -10.18
CA ASN A 86 0.63 0.32 -11.49
C ASN A 86 -0.57 0.09 -12.42
N LYS A 87 -1.39 -0.93 -12.16
CA LYS A 87 -2.64 -1.22 -12.90
C LYS A 87 -3.83 -0.36 -12.43
N GLY A 88 -3.62 0.59 -11.53
CA GLY A 88 -4.68 1.46 -11.02
C GLY A 88 -5.65 0.77 -10.08
N LYS A 89 -5.22 -0.29 -9.41
CA LYS A 89 -5.95 -0.96 -8.32
C LYS A 89 -5.44 -0.49 -6.96
N VAL A 90 -6.27 -0.59 -5.96
CA VAL A 90 -5.94 -0.35 -4.55
C VAL A 90 -6.45 -1.49 -3.70
N TYR A 91 -5.63 -1.93 -2.78
CA TYR A 91 -5.91 -2.91 -1.74
C TYR A 91 -5.82 -2.24 -0.37
N ARG A 92 -6.56 -2.76 0.60
CA ARG A 92 -6.54 -2.26 1.97
C ARG A 92 -6.30 -3.43 2.91
N LEU A 93 -5.34 -3.28 3.81
CA LEU A 93 -4.96 -4.25 4.83
C LEU A 93 -4.81 -3.56 6.18
N LYS A 94 -4.95 -4.32 7.24
CA LYS A 94 -4.48 -3.97 8.58
C LYS A 94 -2.99 -4.29 8.73
N GLY A 95 -2.30 -3.54 9.59
CA GLY A 95 -0.89 -3.79 9.87
C GLY A 95 -0.63 -5.22 10.34
N TYR A 96 -1.52 -5.78 11.17
CA TYR A 96 -1.40 -7.16 11.68
C TYR A 96 -1.59 -8.24 10.61
N GLU A 97 -2.28 -7.97 9.51
CA GLU A 97 -2.46 -8.94 8.40
C GLU A 97 -1.14 -9.18 7.64
N ILE A 98 -0.16 -8.29 7.80
CA ILE A 98 1.17 -8.49 7.22
C ILE A 98 1.97 -9.39 8.15
N PRO A 99 2.53 -10.52 7.64
CA PRO A 99 3.27 -11.46 8.46
C PRO A 99 4.50 -10.82 9.12
N GLU A 100 4.72 -11.18 10.37
CA GLU A 100 5.88 -10.75 11.13
C GLU A 100 7.10 -11.62 10.81
N PHE A 101 8.22 -10.97 10.63
CA PHE A 101 9.50 -11.61 10.37
C PHE A 101 10.60 -10.95 11.17
N SER A 102 11.67 -11.71 11.43
CA SER A 102 12.88 -11.16 12.02
C SER A 102 13.48 -10.06 11.14
N ARG A 103 14.25 -9.17 11.77
CA ARG A 103 14.87 -8.04 11.08
C ARG A 103 15.72 -8.46 9.87
N GLN A 104 16.47 -9.55 9.97
CA GLN A 104 17.35 -10.05 8.90
C GLN A 104 16.61 -10.85 7.82
N SER A 105 15.37 -11.24 8.05
CA SER A 105 14.60 -12.01 7.09
C SER A 105 14.30 -11.20 5.82
N LYS A 106 14.15 -11.90 4.71
CA LYS A 106 13.72 -11.37 3.42
C LYS A 106 12.23 -11.02 3.35
N GLY A 107 11.41 -11.56 4.27
CA GLY A 107 9.96 -11.42 4.20
C GLY A 107 9.29 -12.36 3.21
N LEU A 108 8.05 -12.04 2.84
CA LEU A 108 7.17 -12.84 1.99
C LEU A 108 6.86 -12.10 0.67
N PRO A 109 6.76 -12.78 -0.47
CA PRO A 109 6.28 -12.16 -1.70
C PRO A 109 4.87 -11.58 -1.51
N ILE A 110 4.63 -10.37 -1.97
CA ILE A 110 3.34 -9.67 -1.79
C ILE A 110 2.15 -10.41 -2.41
N VAL A 111 2.38 -11.20 -3.43
CA VAL A 111 1.36 -12.07 -4.07
C VAL A 111 0.77 -13.12 -3.11
N ASN A 112 1.46 -13.41 -2.01
CA ASN A 112 0.97 -14.32 -0.96
C ASN A 112 0.11 -13.57 0.09
N VAL A 113 0.14 -12.26 0.09
CA VAL A 113 -0.63 -11.39 1.01
C VAL A 113 -1.82 -10.76 0.29
N LEU A 114 -1.64 -10.39 -0.98
CA LEU A 114 -2.63 -9.72 -1.81
C LEU A 114 -2.87 -10.48 -3.11
N PRO A 115 -4.11 -10.50 -3.63
CA PRO A 115 -4.44 -11.13 -4.90
C PRO A 115 -4.02 -10.25 -6.09
N VAL A 116 -2.72 -9.92 -6.16
CA VAL A 116 -2.15 -9.14 -7.26
C VAL A 116 -1.88 -10.04 -8.47
N GLU A 117 -2.05 -9.48 -9.66
CA GLU A 117 -1.76 -10.18 -10.92
C GLU A 117 -0.25 -10.29 -11.18
N LYS A 118 0.15 -11.23 -12.04
CA LYS A 118 1.57 -11.55 -12.31
C LYS A 118 2.41 -10.32 -12.72
N ASP A 119 1.82 -9.39 -13.49
CA ASP A 119 2.49 -8.20 -14.01
C ASP A 119 2.11 -6.92 -13.25
N GLU A 120 1.46 -7.08 -12.10
CA GLU A 120 1.04 -5.99 -11.25
C GLU A 120 2.14 -5.65 -10.24
N LYS A 121 2.60 -4.39 -10.26
CA LYS A 121 3.65 -3.87 -9.38
C LYS A 121 3.08 -2.85 -8.42
N ILE A 122 3.64 -2.76 -7.23
CA ILE A 122 3.26 -1.74 -6.26
C ILE A 122 3.81 -0.40 -6.71
N SER A 123 2.96 0.62 -6.76
CA SER A 123 3.32 1.99 -7.12
C SER A 123 3.35 2.94 -5.92
N SER A 124 2.57 2.65 -4.88
CA SER A 124 2.57 3.44 -3.65
C SER A 124 1.98 2.66 -2.49
N ILE A 125 2.47 2.95 -1.28
CA ILE A 125 1.88 2.51 -0.02
C ILE A 125 1.57 3.72 0.84
N ILE A 126 0.36 3.78 1.38
CA ILE A 126 -0.12 4.88 2.20
C ILE A 126 -0.70 4.34 3.50
N LYS A 127 -0.21 4.86 4.63
CA LYS A 127 -0.79 4.64 5.93
C LYS A 127 -2.04 5.52 6.08
N LEU A 128 -3.14 4.93 6.52
CA LEU A 128 -4.34 5.65 6.93
C LEU A 128 -4.31 5.86 8.44
N ASN A 129 -4.21 7.10 8.86
CA ASN A 129 -4.30 7.48 10.28
C ASN A 129 -5.71 7.95 10.59
N VAL A 130 -6.22 7.60 11.77
CA VAL A 130 -7.57 8.00 12.23
C VAL A 130 -7.64 9.53 12.53
N GLU A 131 -6.50 10.16 12.82
CA GLU A 131 -6.42 11.59 13.18
C GLU A 131 -6.22 12.55 11.99
N ASN A 132 -6.57 12.13 10.79
CA ASN A 132 -6.12 12.78 9.56
C ASN A 132 -6.79 14.14 9.27
N LYS A 133 -5.95 15.15 9.13
CA LYS A 133 -6.25 16.40 8.41
C LYS A 133 -6.30 16.19 6.88
N GLU A 134 -5.85 15.04 6.40
CA GLU A 134 -5.77 14.70 4.97
C GLU A 134 -7.13 14.24 4.46
N LYS A 135 -7.61 14.89 3.41
CA LYS A 135 -8.95 14.70 2.87
C LYS A 135 -8.95 14.06 1.48
N TYR A 136 -7.82 14.16 0.78
CA TYR A 136 -7.73 13.79 -0.63
C TYR A 136 -6.56 12.86 -0.91
N LEU A 137 -6.72 12.09 -1.99
CA LEU A 137 -5.63 11.40 -2.66
C LEU A 137 -5.38 12.06 -4.02
N ILE A 138 -4.12 12.36 -4.26
CA ILE A 138 -3.62 12.77 -5.57
C ILE A 138 -2.98 11.56 -6.22
N LEU A 139 -3.48 11.19 -7.39
CA LEU A 139 -2.99 10.06 -8.19
C LEU A 139 -2.37 10.60 -9.48
N ALA A 140 -1.16 10.17 -9.81
CA ALA A 140 -0.46 10.57 -11.02
C ALA A 140 -0.13 9.37 -11.90
N THR A 141 -0.27 9.52 -13.22
CA THR A 141 0.02 8.46 -14.18
C THR A 141 1.25 8.77 -15.04
N LYS A 142 1.82 7.72 -15.60
CA LYS A 142 3.00 7.77 -16.47
C LYS A 142 2.80 8.68 -17.71
N GLN A 143 1.58 8.74 -18.24
CA GLN A 143 1.24 9.63 -19.37
C GLN A 143 0.92 11.08 -18.94
N GLY A 144 1.18 11.44 -17.68
CA GLY A 144 1.04 12.81 -17.17
C GLY A 144 -0.40 13.20 -16.84
N LEU A 145 -1.29 12.23 -16.64
CA LEU A 145 -2.60 12.50 -16.08
C LEU A 145 -2.51 12.61 -14.56
N ILE A 146 -3.37 13.43 -13.99
CA ILE A 146 -3.50 13.63 -12.55
C ILE A 146 -4.96 13.59 -12.13
N LYS A 147 -5.22 13.08 -10.94
CA LYS A 147 -6.55 13.01 -10.38
C LYS A 147 -6.53 13.33 -8.88
N ARG A 148 -7.53 14.09 -8.42
CA ARG A 148 -7.83 14.29 -6.99
C ARG A 148 -9.13 13.59 -6.64
N THR A 149 -9.11 12.75 -5.60
CA THR A 149 -10.28 11.97 -5.16
C THR A 149 -10.41 12.09 -3.64
N ASN A 150 -11.63 12.16 -3.12
CA ASN A 150 -11.86 12.15 -1.68
C ASN A 150 -11.35 10.83 -1.05
N LEU A 151 -10.71 10.93 0.10
CA LEU A 151 -10.20 9.77 0.83
C LEU A 151 -11.33 8.81 1.25
N GLU A 152 -12.52 9.33 1.55
CA GLU A 152 -13.73 8.58 1.90
C GLU A 152 -14.16 7.55 0.84
N GLU A 153 -13.86 7.82 -0.45
CA GLU A 153 -14.11 6.87 -1.54
C GLU A 153 -13.36 5.53 -1.38
N PHE A 154 -12.36 5.51 -0.48
CA PHE A 154 -11.49 4.37 -0.22
C PHE A 154 -11.73 3.70 1.14
N GLU A 155 -12.73 4.11 1.90
CA GLU A 155 -13.02 3.52 3.22
C GLU A 155 -13.43 2.05 3.13
N ASN A 156 -14.18 1.68 2.11
CA ASN A 156 -14.73 0.34 1.94
C ASN A 156 -14.08 -0.39 0.76
N ILE A 157 -12.86 -0.89 0.96
CA ILE A 157 -12.14 -1.70 -0.03
C ILE A 157 -12.25 -3.17 0.37
N ARG A 158 -12.74 -4.00 -0.55
CA ARG A 158 -12.79 -5.45 -0.37
C ARG A 158 -11.39 -6.06 -0.52
N ALA A 159 -11.19 -7.26 0.03
CA ALA A 159 -9.92 -8.00 -0.09
C ALA A 159 -9.46 -8.20 -1.56
N THR A 160 -10.40 -8.30 -2.49
CA THR A 160 -10.12 -8.41 -3.94
C THR A 160 -9.61 -7.11 -4.57
N GLY A 161 -9.52 -6.03 -3.80
CA GLY A 161 -9.13 -4.71 -4.28
C GLY A 161 -10.25 -3.97 -5.02
N LYS A 162 -9.99 -2.72 -5.32
CA LYS A 162 -10.87 -1.85 -6.12
C LYS A 162 -10.06 -1.04 -7.13
N ILE A 163 -10.69 -0.64 -8.23
CA ILE A 163 -10.11 0.32 -9.16
C ILE A 163 -10.03 1.68 -8.47
N CYS A 164 -8.84 2.28 -8.41
CA CYS A 164 -8.61 3.62 -7.87
C CYS A 164 -8.53 4.70 -8.96
N ILE A 165 -8.20 4.32 -10.18
CA ILE A 165 -8.15 5.18 -11.36
C ILE A 165 -8.39 4.33 -12.62
N LYS A 166 -9.17 4.84 -13.56
CA LYS A 166 -9.32 4.20 -14.88
C LYS A 166 -8.17 4.65 -15.77
N LEU A 167 -7.20 3.79 -15.98
CA LEU A 167 -6.06 4.04 -16.83
C LEU A 167 -6.45 4.04 -18.32
N LYS A 168 -5.75 4.85 -19.11
CA LYS A 168 -5.78 4.76 -20.57
C LYS A 168 -4.94 3.60 -21.05
N GLU A 169 -5.03 3.30 -22.34
CA GLU A 169 -4.20 2.29 -22.97
C GLU A 169 -2.70 2.61 -22.82
N ASN A 170 -1.92 1.63 -22.43
CA ASN A 170 -0.48 1.76 -22.16
C ASN A 170 -0.09 2.80 -21.09
N ASP A 171 -1.02 3.20 -20.20
CA ASP A 171 -0.73 4.06 -19.06
C ASP A 171 -0.57 3.25 -17.79
N GLU A 172 0.15 3.80 -16.82
CA GLU A 172 0.43 3.20 -15.52
C GLU A 172 0.26 4.23 -14.42
N LEU A 173 -0.26 3.82 -13.27
CA LEU A 173 -0.24 4.61 -12.06
C LEU A 173 1.20 4.62 -11.50
N ILE A 174 1.82 5.79 -11.40
CA ILE A 174 3.21 5.94 -10.94
C ILE A 174 3.34 6.44 -9.51
N GLY A 175 2.29 7.03 -8.96
CA GLY A 175 2.37 7.55 -7.59
C GLY A 175 1.03 8.01 -7.05
N VAL A 176 0.92 7.88 -5.73
CA VAL A 176 -0.24 8.37 -4.96
C VAL A 176 0.27 9.08 -3.71
N LYS A 177 -0.30 10.24 -3.41
CA LYS A 177 0.01 11.02 -2.21
C LYS A 177 -1.26 11.50 -1.54
N LYS A 178 -1.23 11.63 -0.22
CA LYS A 178 -2.31 12.23 0.56
C LYS A 178 -2.12 13.74 0.62
N THR A 179 -3.22 14.49 0.56
CA THR A 179 -3.23 15.95 0.70
C THR A 179 -4.41 16.41 1.55
N ASN A 180 -4.32 17.64 2.05
CA ASN A 180 -5.31 18.25 2.95
C ASN A 180 -6.22 19.28 2.27
N GLY A 181 -6.00 19.59 0.99
CA GLY A 181 -6.70 20.66 0.25
C GLY A 181 -5.92 21.97 0.15
N GLU A 182 -4.71 22.03 0.72
CA GLU A 182 -3.88 23.25 0.81
C GLU A 182 -2.46 23.04 0.24
N SER A 183 -2.27 21.99 -0.58
CA SER A 183 -0.95 21.58 -1.04
C SER A 183 -0.67 22.04 -2.46
N ASN A 184 0.58 22.42 -2.73
CA ASN A 184 1.07 22.58 -4.09
C ASN A 184 1.56 21.22 -4.62
N ILE A 185 1.17 20.89 -5.84
CA ILE A 185 1.55 19.67 -6.53
C ILE A 185 2.66 20.00 -7.53
N LEU A 186 3.76 19.27 -7.43
CA LEU A 186 4.86 19.32 -8.39
C LEU A 186 4.88 18.02 -9.20
N LEU A 187 4.75 18.15 -10.51
CA LEU A 187 4.94 17.07 -11.47
C LEU A 187 6.23 17.31 -12.25
N ALA A 188 7.07 16.29 -12.35
CA ALA A 188 8.30 16.34 -13.12
C ALA A 188 8.37 15.17 -14.10
N SER A 189 8.85 15.43 -15.32
CA SER A 189 9.09 14.39 -16.33
C SER A 189 10.57 14.00 -16.37
N SER A 190 10.86 12.83 -16.95
CA SER A 190 12.23 12.34 -17.17
C SER A 190 13.09 13.26 -18.05
N GLU A 191 12.47 14.11 -18.87
CA GLU A 191 13.17 15.10 -19.73
C GLU A 191 13.31 16.47 -19.04
N GLY A 192 13.11 16.56 -17.73
CA GLY A 192 13.30 17.79 -16.97
C GLY A 192 12.18 18.83 -17.11
N ARG A 193 11.03 18.47 -17.69
CA ARG A 193 9.85 19.35 -17.66
C ARG A 193 9.22 19.29 -16.30
N MET A 194 8.84 20.44 -15.76
CA MET A 194 8.21 20.55 -14.46
C MET A 194 6.94 21.40 -14.56
N ASN A 195 5.94 21.05 -13.79
CA ASN A 195 4.71 21.82 -13.58
C ASN A 195 4.39 21.89 -12.11
N VAL A 196 4.13 23.08 -11.59
CA VAL A 196 3.75 23.32 -10.19
C VAL A 196 2.43 24.07 -10.20
N PHE A 197 1.46 23.60 -9.43
CA PHE A 197 0.13 24.19 -9.34
C PHE A 197 -0.53 23.84 -8.01
N ASP A 198 -1.53 24.64 -7.62
CA ASP A 198 -2.35 24.38 -6.44
C ASP A 198 -3.23 23.14 -6.67
N GLU A 199 -3.35 22.25 -5.66
CA GLU A 199 -4.19 21.06 -5.79
C GLU A 199 -5.68 21.38 -6.06
N ASN A 200 -6.14 22.59 -5.72
CA ASN A 200 -7.50 23.01 -5.96
C ASN A 200 -7.81 23.33 -7.44
N GLU A 201 -6.78 23.50 -8.27
CA GLU A 201 -6.93 23.56 -9.73
C GLU A 201 -7.39 22.21 -10.31
N ILE A 202 -7.20 21.11 -9.57
CA ILE A 202 -7.72 19.80 -9.93
C ILE A 202 -9.08 19.62 -9.26
N ARG A 203 -10.14 19.57 -10.05
CA ARG A 203 -11.47 19.23 -9.51
C ARG A 203 -11.45 17.86 -8.83
N VAL A 204 -12.20 17.71 -7.76
CA VAL A 204 -12.41 16.41 -7.12
C VAL A 204 -13.19 15.49 -8.08
N MET A 205 -12.72 14.28 -8.25
CA MET A 205 -13.27 13.28 -9.17
C MET A 205 -13.50 11.96 -8.45
N GLY A 206 -14.53 11.25 -8.87
CA GLY A 206 -14.83 9.92 -8.33
C GLY A 206 -13.71 8.91 -8.65
N ARG A 207 -13.71 7.82 -7.90
CA ARG A 207 -12.67 6.79 -7.92
C ARG A 207 -12.38 6.21 -9.31
N THR A 208 -13.38 6.00 -10.14
CA THR A 208 -13.26 5.39 -11.48
C THR A 208 -12.93 6.38 -12.61
N ALA A 209 -12.74 7.68 -12.32
CA ALA A 209 -12.35 8.66 -13.32
C ALA A 209 -10.89 8.45 -13.76
N SER A 210 -10.57 8.85 -15.00
CA SER A 210 -9.21 8.75 -15.55
C SER A 210 -8.30 9.94 -15.19
N GLY A 211 -8.87 11.03 -14.66
CA GLY A 211 -8.12 12.25 -14.35
C GLY A 211 -8.10 13.24 -15.50
N VAL A 212 -7.31 14.30 -15.30
CA VAL A 212 -7.08 15.39 -16.25
C VAL A 212 -5.57 15.49 -16.56
N LYS A 213 -5.21 16.25 -17.58
CA LYS A 213 -3.80 16.47 -17.96
C LYS A 213 -3.13 17.35 -16.91
N GLY A 214 -2.18 16.82 -16.16
CA GLY A 214 -1.42 17.54 -15.14
C GLY A 214 -0.12 18.14 -15.68
N ILE A 215 0.51 17.46 -16.65
CA ILE A 215 1.73 17.92 -17.29
C ILE A 215 1.72 17.57 -18.78
N ASN A 216 2.30 18.43 -19.61
CA ASN A 216 2.53 18.15 -21.02
C ASN A 216 3.90 17.49 -21.21
N LEU A 217 3.92 16.22 -21.48
CA LEU A 217 5.17 15.47 -21.68
C LEU A 217 5.83 15.73 -23.05
N GLY A 218 5.08 16.29 -24.03
CA GLY A 218 5.59 16.46 -25.40
C GLY A 218 5.85 15.10 -26.04
N SER A 219 7.08 14.90 -26.53
CA SER A 219 7.59 13.61 -27.04
C SER A 219 8.14 12.71 -25.94
N ALA A 220 8.29 13.19 -24.71
CA ALA A 220 8.71 12.40 -23.54
C ALA A 220 7.64 11.40 -23.16
N LYS A 221 8.07 10.22 -22.77
CA LYS A 221 7.20 9.17 -22.21
C LYS A 221 7.53 8.97 -20.75
#